data_60064d885d6226fc7cdaebd063d96d6c
#
_entry.id   60064d885d6226fc7cdaebd063d96d6c
#
_cell.length_a   1.000
_cell.length_b   1.000
_cell.length_c   1.000
_cell.angle_alpha   90.00
_cell.angle_beta   90.00
_cell.angle_gamma   90.00
#
_symmetry.space_group_name_H-M   'P 1'
#
loop_
_entity.id
_entity.type
_entity.pdbx_description
1 polymer ?
#
loop_
_entity_poly.entity_id
_entity_poly.type
_entity_poly.pdbx_seq_one_letter_code
_entity_poly.pdbx_strand_id
1 'polypeptide(L)'
;RFLDLGNVESVRDWGWAPEYVTALPLIAAHTDPDDFVVATGEAHSVRELVEQAFSTAGLDYRRHLRVRQGLFRPADVERLQGCPDKIRDVLGWQANVKFGQIVQLLVAHDLADVAA
;
A
#
# COMPACT_ATOMS: atom_id res chain seq x y z
N ARG A 1 8.99 21.75 -9.00
CA ARG A 1 9.63 20.44 -9.06
C ARG A 1 8.60 19.39 -9.40
N PHE A 2 8.97 18.40 -10.23
CA PHE A 2 8.05 17.38 -10.71
C PHE A 2 8.40 15.98 -10.17
N LEU A 3 7.38 15.17 -9.99
CA LEU A 3 7.47 13.74 -9.72
C LEU A 3 7.09 12.98 -10.99
N ASP A 4 8.05 12.30 -11.58
CA ASP A 4 7.83 11.50 -12.79
C ASP A 4 7.52 10.06 -12.40
N LEU A 5 6.37 9.56 -12.82
CA LEU A 5 5.93 8.20 -12.57
C LEU A 5 5.50 7.51 -13.86
N GLY A 6 5.48 6.19 -13.83
CA GLY A 6 4.98 5.36 -14.91
C GLY A 6 3.45 5.23 -14.86
N ASN A 7 2.95 3.99 -14.85
CA ASN A 7 1.53 3.73 -14.84
C ASN A 7 0.91 4.01 -13.46
N VAL A 8 0.24 5.14 -13.32
CA VAL A 8 -0.45 5.52 -12.08
C VAL A 8 -1.84 4.90 -11.95
N GLU A 9 -2.33 4.23 -12.99
CA GLU A 9 -3.64 3.56 -12.97
C GLU A 9 -3.55 2.12 -12.43
N SER A 10 -2.35 1.59 -12.21
CA SER A 10 -2.17 0.29 -11.56
C SER A 10 -2.78 0.28 -10.17
N VAL A 11 -3.53 -0.78 -9.87
CA VAL A 11 -4.28 -0.93 -8.61
C VAL A 11 -3.63 -2.04 -7.78
N ARG A 12 -3.38 -1.77 -6.50
CA ARG A 12 -2.72 -2.69 -5.58
C ARG A 12 -3.44 -2.71 -4.23
N ASP A 13 -3.24 -3.79 -3.51
CA ASP A 13 -3.62 -3.91 -2.11
C ASP A 13 -2.47 -3.35 -1.27
N TRP A 14 -2.72 -2.21 -0.59
CA TRP A 14 -1.70 -1.50 0.17
C TRP A 14 -1.85 -1.81 1.65
N GLY A 15 -0.81 -2.43 2.22
CA GLY A 15 -0.79 -2.80 3.63
C GLY A 15 0.34 -2.10 4.41
N TRP A 16 0.19 -2.09 5.73
CA TRP A 16 1.15 -1.52 6.66
C TRP A 16 2.12 -2.60 7.14
N ALA A 17 3.40 -2.47 6.77
CA ALA A 17 4.41 -3.50 7.05
C ALA A 17 4.54 -3.87 8.54
N PRO A 18 4.55 -2.93 9.50
CA PRO A 18 4.59 -3.29 10.92
C PRO A 18 3.41 -4.15 11.37
N GLU A 19 2.25 -3.99 10.74
CA GLU A 19 1.07 -4.83 11.02
C GLU A 19 1.20 -6.20 10.33
N TYR A 20 1.70 -6.24 9.11
CA TYR A 20 1.86 -7.48 8.36
C TYR A 20 2.83 -8.46 9.04
N VAL A 21 3.90 -7.97 9.66
CA VAL A 21 4.86 -8.85 10.35
C VAL A 21 4.23 -9.55 11.56
N THR A 22 3.13 -9.05 12.10
CA THR A 22 2.42 -9.72 13.20
C THR A 22 1.72 -11.00 12.76
N ALA A 23 1.49 -11.18 11.46
CA ALA A 23 0.94 -12.42 10.91
C ALA A 23 1.95 -13.57 10.93
N LEU A 24 3.25 -13.27 10.81
CA LEU A 24 4.30 -14.29 10.67
C LEU A 24 4.37 -15.27 11.85
N PRO A 25 4.39 -14.81 13.12
CA PRO A 25 4.41 -15.76 14.24
C PRO A 25 3.12 -16.58 14.34
N LEU A 26 1.99 -16.04 13.93
CA LEU A 26 0.72 -16.78 13.90
C LEU A 26 0.76 -17.91 12.86
N ILE A 27 1.28 -17.63 11.69
CA ILE A 27 1.46 -18.63 10.63
C ILE A 27 2.46 -19.71 11.08
N ALA A 28 3.59 -19.29 11.66
CA ALA A 28 4.64 -20.20 12.12
C ALA A 28 4.18 -21.11 13.27
N ALA A 29 3.27 -20.63 14.12
CA ALA A 29 2.74 -21.39 15.26
C ALA A 29 1.56 -22.29 14.88
N HIS A 30 1.02 -22.18 13.67
CA HIS A 30 -0.09 -23.03 13.23
C HIS A 30 0.36 -24.48 13.11
N THR A 31 -0.45 -25.40 13.66
CA THR A 31 -0.07 -26.81 13.80
C THR A 31 0.04 -27.54 12.47
N ASP A 32 -0.81 -27.19 11.52
CA ASP A 32 -0.82 -27.80 10.19
C ASP A 32 -0.15 -26.86 9.17
N PRO A 33 0.85 -27.32 8.39
CA PRO A 33 1.44 -26.50 7.32
C PRO A 33 0.35 -26.05 6.33
N ASP A 34 0.30 -24.76 6.05
CA ASP A 34 -0.70 -24.21 5.15
C ASP A 34 -0.22 -22.86 4.57
N ASP A 35 -0.87 -22.41 3.50
CA ASP A 35 -0.61 -21.14 2.85
C ASP A 35 -1.65 -20.11 3.26
N PHE A 36 -1.20 -18.89 3.59
CA PHE A 36 -2.06 -17.79 3.95
C PHE A 36 -1.73 -16.53 3.15
N VAL A 37 -2.76 -15.87 2.64
CA VAL A 37 -2.63 -14.55 2.04
C VAL A 37 -2.71 -13.50 3.14
N VAL A 38 -1.65 -12.68 3.25
CA VAL A 38 -1.61 -11.53 4.15
C VAL A 38 -1.90 -10.28 3.33
N ALA A 39 -3.08 -9.73 3.48
CA ALA A 39 -3.57 -8.61 2.69
C ALA A 39 -4.61 -7.79 3.46
N THR A 40 -4.97 -6.62 2.94
CA THR A 40 -6.04 -5.79 3.51
C THR A 40 -7.41 -6.15 2.97
N GLY A 41 -7.49 -6.66 1.74
CA GLY A 41 -8.74 -6.89 1.04
C GLY A 41 -9.29 -5.64 0.34
N GLU A 42 -8.58 -4.52 0.42
CA GLU A 42 -8.93 -3.27 -0.25
C GLU A 42 -7.85 -2.91 -1.27
N ALA A 43 -8.25 -2.37 -2.40
CA ALA A 43 -7.31 -2.00 -3.46
C ALA A 43 -7.46 -0.53 -3.84
N HIS A 44 -6.32 0.12 -4.10
CA HIS A 44 -6.24 1.52 -4.49
C HIS A 44 -5.23 1.70 -5.60
N SER A 45 -5.44 2.69 -6.48
CA SER A 45 -4.51 3.01 -7.55
C SER A 45 -3.29 3.78 -7.03
N VAL A 46 -2.21 3.76 -7.83
CA VAL A 46 -1.04 4.61 -7.57
C VAL A 46 -1.44 6.09 -7.60
N ARG A 47 -2.37 6.47 -8.49
CA ARG A 47 -2.90 7.84 -8.53
C ARG A 47 -3.53 8.26 -7.21
N GLU A 48 -4.35 7.40 -6.62
CA GLU A 48 -4.95 7.66 -5.31
C GLU A 48 -3.90 7.84 -4.21
N LEU A 49 -2.83 7.03 -4.25
CA LEU A 49 -1.71 7.15 -3.32
C LEU A 49 -1.04 8.52 -3.45
N VAL A 50 -0.74 8.94 -4.68
CA VAL A 50 -0.10 10.23 -4.96
C VAL A 50 -1.01 11.38 -4.52
N GLU A 51 -2.28 11.34 -4.92
CA GLU A 51 -3.25 12.37 -4.54
C GLU A 51 -3.35 12.54 -3.03
N GLN A 52 -3.48 11.45 -2.31
CA GLN A 52 -3.61 11.48 -0.86
C GLN A 52 -2.33 11.92 -0.16
N ALA A 53 -1.16 11.50 -0.66
CA ALA A 53 0.12 11.93 -0.11
C ALA A 53 0.33 13.43 -0.27
N PHE A 54 0.09 13.97 -1.46
CA PHE A 54 0.20 15.41 -1.71
C PHE A 54 -0.81 16.21 -0.90
N SER A 55 -2.05 15.73 -0.82
CA SER A 55 -3.09 16.37 -0.01
C SER A 55 -2.72 16.42 1.48
N THR A 56 -2.15 15.33 2.01
CA THR A 56 -1.66 15.28 3.39
C THR A 56 -0.56 16.30 3.65
N ALA A 57 0.27 16.58 2.65
CA ALA A 57 1.33 17.61 2.72
C ALA A 57 0.81 19.02 2.39
N GLY A 58 -0.48 19.19 2.12
CA GLY A 58 -1.06 20.49 1.77
C GLY A 58 -0.78 20.93 0.33
N LEU A 59 -0.49 19.99 -0.57
CA LEU A 59 -0.12 20.27 -1.96
C LEU A 59 -1.15 19.69 -2.93
N ASP A 60 -1.25 20.29 -4.13
CA ASP A 60 -2.05 19.77 -5.23
C ASP A 60 -1.17 18.90 -6.14
N TYR A 61 -1.42 17.59 -6.18
CA TYR A 61 -0.63 16.64 -6.96
C TYR A 61 -0.62 16.95 -8.47
N ARG A 62 -1.69 17.55 -8.98
CA ARG A 62 -1.80 17.89 -10.42
C ARG A 62 -0.72 18.85 -10.89
N ARG A 63 -0.19 19.65 -9.98
CA ARG A 63 0.88 20.61 -10.27
C ARG A 63 2.27 19.96 -10.29
N HIS A 64 2.39 18.75 -9.79
CA HIS A 64 3.67 18.09 -9.57
C HIS A 64 3.82 16.75 -10.28
N LEU A 65 2.72 16.03 -10.51
CA LEU A 65 2.76 14.71 -11.13
C LEU A 65 2.88 14.80 -12.64
N ARG A 66 3.84 14.05 -13.20
CA ARG A 66 3.94 13.78 -14.62
C ARG A 66 3.97 12.29 -14.87
N VAL A 67 3.11 11.82 -15.76
CA VAL A 67 3.09 10.42 -16.20
C VAL A 67 3.98 10.30 -17.43
N ARG A 68 4.96 9.40 -17.37
CA ARG A 68 5.90 9.17 -18.45
C ARG A 68 5.79 7.76 -19.02
N GLN A 69 5.49 7.65 -20.30
CA GLN A 69 5.38 6.37 -21.01
C GLN A 69 6.66 5.54 -20.93
N GLY A 70 7.83 6.16 -20.97
CA GLY A 70 9.11 5.47 -20.86
C GLY A 70 9.37 4.78 -19.52
N LEU A 71 8.56 5.09 -18.48
CA LEU A 71 8.64 4.44 -17.18
C LEU A 71 7.62 3.31 -17.00
N PHE A 72 6.79 3.05 -18.02
CA PHE A 72 5.86 1.93 -17.99
C PHE A 72 6.63 0.61 -18.09
N ARG A 73 6.23 -0.37 -17.30
CA ARG A 73 6.79 -1.71 -17.37
C ARG A 73 6.20 -2.46 -18.55
N PRO A 74 7.00 -3.27 -19.29
CA PRO A 74 6.51 -4.03 -20.45
C PRO A 74 5.37 -5.00 -20.13
N ALA A 75 5.39 -5.59 -18.92
CA ALA A 75 4.34 -6.46 -18.42
C ALA A 75 3.98 -6.03 -17.00
N ASP A 76 2.79 -5.45 -16.86
CA ASP A 76 2.29 -5.01 -15.57
C ASP A 76 0.86 -5.51 -15.37
N VAL A 77 0.56 -5.98 -14.16
CA VAL A 77 -0.79 -6.41 -13.81
C VAL A 77 -1.59 -5.18 -13.45
N GLU A 78 -2.72 -4.97 -14.10
CA GLU A 78 -3.56 -3.79 -13.87
C GLU A 78 -4.10 -3.72 -12.45
N ARG A 79 -4.52 -4.88 -11.92
CA ARG A 79 -5.12 -4.96 -10.58
C ARG A 79 -4.63 -6.19 -9.83
N LEU A 80 -4.12 -5.97 -8.62
CA LEU A 80 -3.80 -7.01 -7.65
C LEU A 80 -4.46 -6.64 -6.32
N GLN A 81 -5.32 -7.53 -5.85
CA GLN A 81 -5.99 -7.41 -4.56
C GLN A 81 -6.00 -8.77 -3.89
N GLY A 82 -5.57 -8.81 -2.62
CA GLY A 82 -5.61 -10.04 -1.83
C GLY A 82 -6.99 -10.32 -1.26
N CYS A 83 -7.23 -11.59 -0.93
CA CYS A 83 -8.38 -11.99 -0.13
C CYS A 83 -7.88 -12.53 1.21
N PRO A 84 -8.03 -11.77 2.32
CA PRO A 84 -7.50 -12.17 3.62
C PRO A 84 -8.49 -13.02 4.45
N ASP A 85 -9.56 -13.53 3.86
CA ASP A 85 -10.62 -14.22 4.59
C ASP A 85 -10.09 -15.45 5.34
N LYS A 86 -9.21 -16.23 4.70
CA LYS A 86 -8.67 -17.45 5.31
C LYS A 86 -7.83 -17.16 6.55
N ILE A 87 -6.91 -16.21 6.49
CA ILE A 87 -6.06 -15.88 7.64
C ILE A 87 -6.87 -15.30 8.79
N ARG A 88 -7.91 -14.52 8.48
CA ARG A 88 -8.83 -14.01 9.49
C ARG A 88 -9.60 -15.15 10.16
N ASP A 89 -10.17 -16.04 9.36
CA ASP A 89 -11.05 -17.10 9.87
C ASP A 89 -10.27 -18.19 10.61
N VAL A 90 -9.07 -18.53 10.17
CA VAL A 90 -8.25 -19.59 10.76
C VAL A 90 -7.33 -19.09 11.87
N LEU A 91 -6.65 -17.96 11.69
CA LEU A 91 -5.64 -17.44 12.62
C LEU A 91 -6.10 -16.19 13.39
N GLY A 92 -7.25 -15.63 13.06
CA GLY A 92 -7.77 -14.43 13.71
C GLY A 92 -7.00 -13.15 13.38
N TRP A 93 -6.14 -13.17 12.36
CA TRP A 93 -5.39 -11.99 11.96
C TRP A 93 -6.18 -11.14 10.95
N GLN A 94 -6.14 -9.84 11.13
CA GLN A 94 -6.79 -8.89 10.24
C GLN A 94 -5.97 -7.61 10.16
N ALA A 95 -5.88 -7.03 8.94
CA ALA A 95 -5.29 -5.72 8.74
C ALA A 95 -6.25 -4.63 9.21
N ASN A 96 -5.83 -3.82 10.18
CA ASN A 96 -6.64 -2.75 10.77
C ASN A 96 -6.19 -1.36 10.31
N VAL A 97 -4.92 -1.21 9.92
CA VAL A 97 -4.40 0.05 9.40
C VAL A 97 -4.85 0.21 7.95
N LYS A 98 -5.70 1.19 7.71
CA LYS A 98 -6.32 1.42 6.39
C LYS A 98 -5.43 2.30 5.51
N PHE A 99 -5.70 2.27 4.21
CA PHE A 99 -4.93 2.98 3.18
C PHE A 99 -4.67 4.46 3.54
N GLY A 100 -5.69 5.20 3.93
CA GLY A 100 -5.54 6.60 4.31
C GLY A 100 -4.59 6.82 5.48
N GLN A 101 -4.65 5.95 6.49
CA GLN A 101 -3.75 6.00 7.64
C GLN A 101 -2.31 5.69 7.24
N ILE A 102 -2.11 4.69 6.37
CA ILE A 102 -0.77 4.32 5.86
C ILE A 102 -0.13 5.54 5.20
N VAL A 103 -0.84 6.19 4.29
CA VAL A 103 -0.34 7.36 3.58
C VAL A 103 0.00 8.49 4.55
N GLN A 104 -0.88 8.78 5.51
CA GLN A 104 -0.65 9.81 6.52
C GLN A 104 0.58 9.52 7.38
N LEU A 105 0.76 8.28 7.81
CA LEU A 105 1.91 7.86 8.62
C LEU A 105 3.22 8.02 7.84
N LEU A 106 3.24 7.59 6.58
CA LEU A 106 4.43 7.72 5.72
C LEU A 106 4.79 9.18 5.48
N VAL A 107 3.82 10.00 5.10
CA VAL A 107 4.05 11.43 4.83
C VAL A 107 4.49 12.16 6.09
N ALA A 108 3.86 11.90 7.23
CA ALA A 108 4.23 12.53 8.49
C ALA A 108 5.67 12.21 8.90
N HIS A 109 6.08 10.96 8.73
CA HIS A 109 7.46 10.53 8.98
C HIS A 109 8.45 11.27 8.08
N ASP A 110 8.19 11.29 6.77
CA ASP A 110 9.09 11.89 5.80
C ASP A 110 9.16 13.41 5.97
N LEU A 111 8.05 14.08 6.30
CA LEU A 111 8.05 15.52 6.58
C LEU A 111 8.88 15.85 7.82
N ALA A 112 8.81 15.04 8.86
CA ALA A 112 9.62 15.20 10.06
C ALA A 112 11.11 15.02 9.76
N ASP A 113 11.46 14.04 8.93
CA ASP A 113 12.83 13.76 8.50
C ASP A 113 13.42 14.92 7.69
N VAL A 114 12.66 15.49 6.77
CA VAL A 114 13.08 16.63 5.94
C VAL A 114 13.23 17.90 6.77
N ALA A 115 12.42 18.08 7.81
CA ALA A 115 12.47 19.24 8.71
C ALA A 115 13.61 19.18 9.74
N ALA A 116 14.20 18.00 9.94
CA ALA A 116 15.25 17.77 10.95
C ALA A 116 16.63 18.35 10.51
#